data_c4f62134ccc6cdac78c39faa64c7a9cd
#
_entry.id   c4f62134ccc6cdac78c39faa64c7a9cd
#
_cell.length_a   1.000
_cell.length_b   1.000
_cell.length_c   1.000
_cell.angle_alpha   90.00
_cell.angle_beta   90.00
_cell.angle_gamma   90.00
#
_symmetry.space_group_name_H-M   'P 1'
#
loop_
_entity.id
_entity.type
_entity.pdbx_description
1 polymer ?
#
loop_
_entity_poly.entity_id
_entity_poly.type
_entity_poly.pdbx_seq_one_letter_code
_entity_poly.pdbx_strand_id
1 'polypeptide(L)'
;MSTLRDAAIPGSDLRLLWVNGRAEPFLHPLDRGLAYGDGLFQTMRVVGGAIPLLGHHLQRLSEGLQRLAIECDLASIEREIGQFLAALGSEEAKADWVLKLTLTR
;
A
#
# COMPACT_ATOMS: atom_id res chain seq x y z
N MET A 1 1.34 -16.16 -2.06
CA MET A 1 1.27 -14.73 -2.41
C MET A 1 2.21 -14.43 -3.56
N SER A 2 1.70 -13.80 -4.56
CA SER A 2 2.50 -13.32 -5.66
C SER A 2 3.28 -12.06 -5.24
N THR A 3 4.51 -11.92 -5.70
CA THR A 3 5.33 -10.73 -5.43
C THR A 3 5.97 -10.25 -6.72
N LEU A 4 6.29 -8.97 -6.77
CA LEU A 4 7.01 -8.41 -7.88
C LEU A 4 8.51 -8.69 -7.84
N ARG A 5 9.06 -9.22 -6.75
CA ARG A 5 10.50 -9.52 -6.72
C ARG A 5 10.88 -10.65 -7.67
N ASP A 6 9.92 -11.56 -7.98
CA ASP A 6 10.16 -12.65 -8.93
C ASP A 6 9.90 -12.22 -10.38
N ALA A 7 9.07 -11.20 -10.55
CA ALA A 7 8.76 -10.59 -11.83
C ALA A 7 9.18 -9.12 -11.80
N ALA A 8 10.35 -8.85 -11.27
CA ALA A 8 10.79 -7.51 -10.92
C ALA A 8 10.80 -6.57 -12.12
N ILE A 9 10.36 -5.34 -11.90
CA ILE A 9 10.54 -4.25 -12.84
C ILE A 9 12.04 -3.92 -12.85
N PRO A 10 12.70 -3.96 -14.00
CA PRO A 10 14.13 -3.67 -14.06
C PRO A 10 14.49 -2.34 -13.41
N GLY A 11 15.50 -2.35 -12.56
CA GLY A 11 15.94 -1.15 -11.83
C GLY A 11 15.08 -0.75 -10.65
N SER A 12 14.08 -1.56 -10.30
CA SER A 12 13.19 -1.31 -9.17
C SER A 12 13.59 -2.14 -7.95
N ASP A 13 13.46 -1.54 -6.76
CA ASP A 13 13.61 -2.24 -5.47
C ASP A 13 12.30 -2.79 -4.95
N LEU A 14 11.23 -2.76 -5.74
CA LEU A 14 9.94 -3.33 -5.37
C LEU A 14 10.08 -4.82 -5.12
N ARG A 15 9.65 -5.23 -3.93
CA ARG A 15 9.68 -6.64 -3.52
C ARG A 15 8.31 -7.24 -3.42
N LEU A 16 7.33 -6.45 -2.96
CA LEU A 16 5.96 -6.88 -2.77
C LEU A 16 5.03 -5.83 -3.35
N LEU A 17 4.02 -6.29 -4.06
CA LEU A 17 3.00 -5.39 -4.60
C LEU A 17 1.64 -6.06 -4.50
N TRP A 18 0.69 -5.37 -3.85
CA TRP A 18 -0.70 -5.78 -3.83
C TRP A 18 -1.55 -4.71 -4.51
N VAL A 19 -2.54 -5.15 -5.25
CA VAL A 19 -3.52 -4.27 -5.89
C VAL A 19 -4.91 -4.74 -5.47
N ASN A 20 -5.69 -3.83 -4.88
CA ASN A 20 -7.04 -4.12 -4.39
C ASN A 20 -7.09 -5.31 -3.41
N GLY A 21 -6.12 -5.36 -2.49
CA GLY A 21 -6.05 -6.41 -1.49
C GLY A 21 -5.57 -7.76 -2.01
N ARG A 22 -5.06 -7.82 -3.23
CA ARG A 22 -4.59 -9.05 -3.87
C ARG A 22 -3.12 -8.93 -4.25
N ALA A 23 -2.40 -10.01 -4.07
CA ALA A 23 -0.99 -10.09 -4.47
C ALA A 23 -0.82 -10.25 -5.99
N GLU A 24 -1.63 -9.55 -6.75
CA GLU A 24 -1.64 -9.58 -8.21
C GLU A 24 -1.34 -8.17 -8.73
N PRO A 25 -0.34 -8.00 -9.59
CA PRO A 25 0.08 -6.68 -10.06
C PRO A 25 -0.77 -6.16 -11.24
N PHE A 26 -2.08 -6.33 -11.17
CA PHE A 26 -2.97 -5.90 -12.25
C PHE A 26 -3.72 -4.63 -11.87
N LEU A 27 -3.63 -3.65 -12.72
CA LEU A 27 -4.31 -2.37 -12.57
C LEU A 27 -5.05 -2.07 -13.88
N HIS A 28 -6.32 -1.67 -13.76
CA HIS A 28 -7.10 -1.32 -14.94
C HIS A 28 -6.45 -0.12 -15.66
N PRO A 29 -6.29 -0.17 -17.00
CA PRO A 29 -5.65 0.92 -17.72
C PRO A 29 -6.36 2.28 -17.56
N LEU A 30 -7.66 2.26 -17.26
CA LEU A 30 -8.47 3.45 -17.06
C LEU A 30 -8.62 3.82 -15.57
N ASP A 31 -7.84 3.20 -14.69
CA ASP A 31 -7.82 3.62 -13.29
C ASP A 31 -7.51 5.11 -13.20
N ARG A 32 -8.30 5.84 -12.42
CA ARG A 32 -8.17 7.29 -12.37
C ARG A 32 -6.82 7.74 -11.80
N GLY A 33 -6.27 6.99 -10.86
CA GLY A 33 -4.92 7.27 -10.35
C GLY A 33 -3.86 7.12 -11.42
N LEU A 34 -3.95 6.06 -12.23
CA LEU A 34 -3.03 5.82 -13.32
C LEU A 34 -3.21 6.83 -14.46
N ALA A 35 -4.46 7.05 -14.87
CA ALA A 35 -4.76 7.86 -16.06
C ALA A 35 -4.71 9.37 -15.79
N TYR A 36 -5.09 9.80 -14.58
CA TYR A 36 -5.31 11.21 -14.25
C TYR A 36 -4.61 11.67 -12.98
N GLY A 37 -3.89 10.80 -12.30
CA GLY A 37 -3.30 11.14 -11.02
C GLY A 37 -4.32 11.41 -9.92
N ASP A 38 -5.52 10.86 -10.02
CA ASP A 38 -6.64 11.11 -9.11
C ASP A 38 -6.57 10.19 -7.90
N GLY A 39 -5.81 10.59 -6.90
CA GLY A 39 -5.61 9.77 -5.71
C GLY A 39 -4.67 10.44 -4.73
N LEU A 40 -4.31 9.68 -3.71
CA LEU A 40 -3.34 10.11 -2.71
C LEU A 40 -2.50 8.92 -2.27
N PHE A 41 -1.38 9.21 -1.62
CA PHE A 41 -0.52 8.15 -1.10
C PHE A 41 0.07 8.53 0.26
N GLN A 42 0.50 7.50 0.99
CA GLN A 42 1.30 7.63 2.20
C GLN A 42 2.51 6.73 2.08
N THR A 43 3.66 7.24 2.50
CA THR A 43 4.88 6.46 2.62
C THR A 43 5.11 6.20 4.10
N MET A 44 5.13 4.94 4.49
CA MET A 44 5.15 4.54 5.89
C MET A 44 6.37 3.68 6.17
N ARG A 45 7.01 3.94 7.30
CA ARG A 45 8.13 3.13 7.76
C ARG A 45 7.59 1.87 8.44
N VAL A 46 8.15 0.72 8.09
CA VAL A 46 7.84 -0.57 8.72
C VAL A 46 9.07 -1.05 9.46
N VAL A 47 8.92 -1.29 10.74
CA VAL A 47 10.02 -1.75 11.62
C VAL A 47 9.54 -2.98 12.38
N GLY A 48 10.25 -4.10 12.20
CA GLY A 48 9.91 -5.34 12.90
C GLY A 48 8.48 -5.83 12.58
N GLY A 49 8.02 -5.63 11.36
CA GLY A 49 6.68 -6.05 10.94
C GLY A 49 5.55 -5.14 11.40
N ALA A 50 5.87 -3.96 11.95
CA ALA A 50 4.87 -3.01 12.42
C ALA A 50 5.13 -1.61 11.86
N ILE A 51 4.11 -0.78 11.84
CA ILE A 51 4.20 0.62 11.43
C ILE A 51 4.08 1.49 12.68
N PRO A 52 5.21 2.07 13.17
CA PRO A 52 5.19 2.79 14.46
C PRO A 52 4.22 3.96 14.51
N LEU A 53 3.99 4.63 13.38
CA LEU A 53 3.14 5.82 13.32
C LEU A 53 1.84 5.54 12.54
N LEU A 54 1.35 4.31 12.59
CA LEU A 54 0.18 3.92 11.80
C LEU A 54 -1.03 4.83 12.05
N GLY A 55 -1.32 5.15 13.31
CA GLY A 55 -2.45 6.02 13.65
C GLY A 55 -2.37 7.39 12.98
N HIS A 56 -1.19 7.98 12.94
CA HIS A 56 -0.98 9.27 12.26
C HIS A 56 -1.15 9.15 10.75
N HIS A 57 -0.65 8.07 10.16
CA HIS A 57 -0.82 7.82 8.73
C HIS A 57 -2.28 7.64 8.35
N LEU A 58 -3.03 6.88 9.16
CA LEU A 58 -4.46 6.66 8.93
C LEU A 58 -5.24 7.96 9.06
N GLN A 59 -4.90 8.81 10.02
CA GLN A 59 -5.54 10.11 10.17
C GLN A 59 -5.29 10.99 8.94
N ARG A 60 -4.06 11.04 8.44
CA ARG A 60 -3.73 11.81 7.25
C ARG A 60 -4.43 11.28 6.01
N LEU A 61 -4.55 9.95 5.88
CA LEU A 61 -5.33 9.35 4.81
C LEU A 61 -6.79 9.76 4.89
N SER A 62 -7.38 9.72 6.08
CA SER A 62 -8.77 10.12 6.29
C SER A 62 -9.00 11.56 5.87
N GLU A 63 -8.13 12.47 6.27
CA GLU A 63 -8.22 13.88 5.89
C GLU A 63 -8.09 14.06 4.37
N GLY A 64 -7.14 13.38 3.75
CA GLY A 64 -6.94 13.45 2.31
C GLY A 64 -8.12 12.89 1.52
N LEU A 65 -8.68 11.77 1.96
CA LEU A 65 -9.87 11.19 1.34
C LEU A 65 -11.05 12.13 1.40
N GLN A 66 -11.25 12.81 2.53
CA GLN A 66 -12.30 13.80 2.67
C GLN A 66 -12.10 14.97 1.72
N ARG A 67 -10.89 15.50 1.63
CA ARG A 67 -10.58 16.64 0.75
C ARG A 67 -10.77 16.32 -0.72
N LEU A 68 -10.44 15.09 -1.12
CA LEU A 68 -10.59 14.65 -2.50
C LEU A 68 -11.97 14.06 -2.78
N ALA A 69 -12.83 13.99 -1.77
CA ALA A 69 -14.14 13.35 -1.86
C ALA A 69 -14.07 11.93 -2.42
N ILE A 70 -13.06 11.18 -1.99
CA ILE A 70 -12.91 9.77 -2.33
C ILE A 70 -13.56 8.95 -1.24
N GLU A 71 -14.56 8.17 -1.60
CA GLU A 71 -15.21 7.25 -0.67
C GLU A 71 -14.32 6.02 -0.48
N CYS A 72 -13.95 5.79 0.77
CA CYS A 72 -13.14 4.64 1.12
C CYS A 72 -13.33 4.32 2.60
N ASP A 73 -13.49 3.03 2.90
CA ASP A 73 -13.64 2.57 4.26
C ASP A 73 -12.26 2.44 4.90
N LEU A 74 -11.95 3.32 5.84
CA LEU A 74 -10.65 3.34 6.50
C LEU A 74 -10.36 2.04 7.26
N ALA A 75 -11.39 1.41 7.81
CA ALA A 75 -11.24 0.13 8.50
C ALA A 75 -10.80 -0.97 7.54
N SER A 76 -11.29 -0.95 6.32
CA SER A 76 -10.86 -1.90 5.28
C SER A 76 -9.40 -1.67 4.88
N ILE A 77 -8.97 -0.42 4.79
CA ILE A 77 -7.56 -0.08 4.52
C ILE A 77 -6.67 -0.60 5.63
N GLU A 78 -7.04 -0.35 6.88
CA GLU A 78 -6.28 -0.82 8.04
C GLU A 78 -6.16 -2.34 8.05
N ARG A 79 -7.25 -3.02 7.75
CA ARG A 79 -7.26 -4.49 7.67
C ARG A 79 -6.34 -4.98 6.56
N GLU A 80 -6.38 -4.36 5.40
CA GLU A 80 -5.52 -4.71 4.27
C GLU A 80 -4.04 -4.51 4.58
N ILE A 81 -3.70 -3.41 5.23
CA ILE A 81 -2.34 -3.17 5.70
C ILE A 81 -1.90 -4.30 6.64
N GLY A 82 -2.75 -4.66 7.59
CA GLY A 82 -2.46 -5.75 8.53
C GLY A 82 -2.24 -7.09 7.83
N GLN A 83 -3.06 -7.41 6.84
CA GLN A 83 -2.92 -8.62 6.04
C GLN A 83 -1.63 -8.61 5.22
N PHE A 84 -1.28 -7.47 4.65
CA PHE A 84 -0.05 -7.32 3.90
C PHE A 84 1.17 -7.54 4.79
N LEU A 85 1.19 -6.94 5.97
CA LEU A 85 2.29 -7.12 6.93
C LEU A 85 2.37 -8.56 7.42
N ALA A 86 1.23 -9.21 7.65
CA ALA A 86 1.18 -10.60 8.08
C ALA A 86 1.68 -11.58 7.00
N ALA A 87 1.64 -11.17 5.74
CA ALA A 87 2.10 -11.99 4.62
C ALA A 87 3.61 -11.85 4.37
N LEU A 88 4.31 -11.00 5.10
CA LEU A 88 5.75 -10.88 4.97
C LEU A 88 6.44 -12.18 5.42
N GLY A 89 7.48 -12.57 4.67
CA GLY A 89 8.31 -13.71 5.07
C GLY A 89 9.15 -13.39 6.30
N SER A 90 9.80 -14.43 6.87
CA SER A 90 10.58 -14.25 8.09
C SER A 90 11.75 -13.28 7.91
N GLU A 91 12.38 -13.26 6.75
CA GLU A 91 13.47 -12.32 6.45
C GLU A 91 12.92 -10.89 6.36
N GLU A 92 11.81 -10.72 5.66
CA GLU A 92 11.15 -9.43 5.51
C GLU A 92 10.66 -8.89 6.84
N ALA A 93 10.14 -9.76 7.72
CA ALA A 93 9.64 -9.34 9.03
C ALA A 93 10.73 -8.80 9.95
N LYS A 94 11.99 -9.14 9.70
CA LYS A 94 13.12 -8.67 10.49
C LYS A 94 13.75 -7.39 9.96
N ALA A 95 13.49 -7.07 8.71
CA ALA A 95 14.10 -5.91 8.05
C ALA A 95 13.26 -4.66 8.26
N ASP A 96 13.89 -3.51 8.09
CA ASP A 96 13.19 -2.24 8.02
C ASP A 96 12.74 -2.03 6.57
N TRP A 97 11.49 -1.55 6.41
CA TRP A 97 10.87 -1.37 5.11
C TRP A 97 10.28 0.02 4.96
N VAL A 98 10.08 0.38 3.72
CA VAL A 98 9.21 1.49 3.36
C VAL A 98 8.01 0.91 2.63
N LEU A 99 6.81 1.13 3.17
CA LEU A 99 5.56 0.74 2.55
C LEU A 99 4.90 1.97 1.95
N LYS A 100 4.64 1.92 0.67
CA LYS A 100 3.88 2.97 -0.01
C LYS A 100 2.46 2.48 -0.26
N LEU A 101 1.50 3.17 0.32
CA LEU A 101 0.08 2.93 0.10
C LEU A 101 -0.46 4.00 -0.83
N THR A 102 -1.08 3.59 -1.92
CA THR A 102 -1.69 4.50 -2.88
C THR A 102 -3.19 4.19 -2.96
N LEU A 103 -4.00 5.22 -2.80
CA LEU A 103 -5.46 5.14 -2.90
C LEU A 103 -5.91 5.97 -4.09
N THR A 104 -6.69 5.38 -4.98
CA THR A 104 -7.21 6.06 -6.17
C THR A 104 -8.74 6.02 -6.17
N ARG A 105 -9.32 6.96 -6.92
CA ARG A 105 -10.77 7.04 -7.07
C ARG A 105 -11.31 5.86 -7.85
#